data_9545792ab5658cda55e0510c8e329715
#
_entry.id   9545792ab5658cda55e0510c8e329715
#
_cell.length_a   1.000
_cell.length_b   1.000
_cell.length_c   1.000
_cell.angle_alpha   90.00
_cell.angle_beta   90.00
_cell.angle_gamma   90.00
#
_symmetry.space_group_name_H-M   'P 1'
#
loop_
_entity.id
_entity.type
_entity.pdbx_description
1 polymer ?
#
loop_
_entity_poly.entity_id
_entity_poly.type
_entity_poly.pdbx_seq_one_letter_code
_entity_poly.pdbx_strand_id
1 'polypeptide(L)'
;MAQNKQMTLPAGWNPEAGTAWADGRTVDAVQATLAALNRQTPKDPRLALQAAYYLFLMGDLASCAQVLAQQHRATPDHVEVALNLGVSYRRLGLNAEAVPLLEQVLRLDPSRYVAYDGLCICLHHLGRDAEATEAGTRALRLKHEASRGAPAGWRPPTERPQALASQAGKRNVISFSLWGEGPAYLRGALRNVLLAPDIYPGWTVQCHVDPSVPADFRDLIQRLGAEVVTHPAGQPLREKLCWRFAAANDPTVGRFLVRDADSVIGTREALAVQRWVESDRHFHVMRDWWSHTDLMLAGMWGGVAGVLPDLAALLRAYRSPSAETPNIDQWFLRDAVWGMVRQSCLVHDRCFHPEGAQPFPGEAPAGNRHVGQDEFAARADWQARWLAPWIAAHPCLGKP
;
A
#
# COMPACT_ATOMS: atom_id res chain seq x y z
N MET A 1 -22.84 -3.74 22.69
CA MET A 1 -21.73 -4.40 23.41
C MET A 1 -20.69 -4.78 22.38
N ALA A 2 -19.61 -3.99 22.28
CA ALA A 2 -18.51 -4.26 21.37
C ALA A 2 -17.77 -5.50 21.86
N GLN A 3 -17.82 -6.59 21.07
CA GLN A 3 -16.92 -7.73 21.30
C GLN A 3 -15.49 -7.25 21.07
N ASN A 4 -14.77 -7.08 22.18
CA ASN A 4 -13.34 -6.87 22.22
C ASN A 4 -12.67 -8.09 21.54
N LYS A 5 -12.37 -8.01 20.23
CA LYS A 5 -11.49 -8.95 19.57
C LYS A 5 -10.12 -8.77 20.23
N GLN A 6 -9.80 -9.60 21.19
CA GLN A 6 -8.47 -9.70 21.77
C GLN A 6 -7.46 -9.85 20.60
N MET A 7 -6.71 -8.78 20.38
CA MET A 7 -5.56 -8.81 19.48
C MET A 7 -4.58 -9.82 20.07
N THR A 8 -4.31 -10.91 19.35
CA THR A 8 -3.32 -11.89 19.78
C THR A 8 -1.96 -11.23 19.74
N LEU A 9 -1.44 -10.87 20.91
CA LEU A 9 -0.12 -10.25 21.02
C LEU A 9 0.96 -11.30 20.67
N PRO A 10 2.06 -10.88 20.03
CA PRO A 10 3.22 -11.75 19.84
C PRO A 10 3.74 -12.31 21.17
N ALA A 11 4.22 -13.56 21.15
CA ALA A 11 4.74 -14.22 22.33
C ALA A 11 5.89 -13.43 22.98
N GLY A 12 5.80 -13.21 24.29
CA GLY A 12 6.80 -12.46 25.05
C GLY A 12 6.59 -10.95 25.08
N TRP A 13 5.53 -10.45 24.45
CA TRP A 13 5.12 -9.06 24.60
C TRP A 13 4.44 -8.81 25.96
N ASN A 14 4.59 -7.61 26.52
CA ASN A 14 3.95 -7.21 27.76
C ASN A 14 2.43 -7.09 27.54
N PRO A 15 1.59 -7.90 28.22
CA PRO A 15 0.14 -7.89 28.01
C PRO A 15 -0.53 -6.63 28.57
N GLU A 16 -0.01 -6.03 29.64
CA GLU A 16 -0.55 -4.78 30.19
C GLU A 16 -0.39 -3.64 29.19
N ALA A 17 0.79 -3.54 28.56
CA ALA A 17 1.04 -2.59 27.49
C ALA A 17 0.14 -2.84 26.27
N GLY A 18 -0.12 -4.11 25.95
CA GLY A 18 -1.05 -4.49 24.89
C GLY A 18 -2.48 -4.02 25.17
N THR A 19 -2.95 -4.19 26.41
CA THR A 19 -4.27 -3.70 26.84
C THR A 19 -4.34 -2.17 26.77
N ALA A 20 -3.32 -1.48 27.32
CA ALA A 20 -3.28 -0.02 27.26
C ALA A 20 -3.32 0.51 25.81
N TRP A 21 -2.60 -0.15 24.89
CA TRP A 21 -2.64 0.19 23.46
C TRP A 21 -4.03 0.01 22.85
N ALA A 22 -4.67 -1.14 23.12
CA ALA A 22 -6.02 -1.44 22.63
C ALA A 22 -7.08 -0.46 23.14
N ASP A 23 -6.89 0.09 24.34
CA ASP A 23 -7.75 1.11 24.97
C ASP A 23 -7.45 2.54 24.45
N GLY A 24 -6.51 2.72 23.52
CA GLY A 24 -6.11 4.02 23.01
C GLY A 24 -5.15 4.80 23.93
N ARG A 25 -4.71 4.23 25.05
CA ARG A 25 -3.72 4.81 25.98
C ARG A 25 -2.31 4.53 25.47
N THR A 26 -1.96 5.17 24.34
CA THR A 26 -0.73 4.86 23.56
C THR A 26 0.55 5.20 24.33
N VAL A 27 0.56 6.33 25.05
CA VAL A 27 1.71 6.74 25.87
C VAL A 27 1.93 5.77 27.02
N ASP A 28 0.86 5.35 27.71
CA ASP A 28 0.94 4.38 28.80
C ASP A 28 1.50 3.03 28.31
N ALA A 29 1.08 2.60 27.12
CA ALA A 29 1.57 1.36 26.50
C ALA A 29 3.09 1.40 26.27
N VAL A 30 3.61 2.50 25.72
CA VAL A 30 5.05 2.71 25.53
C VAL A 30 5.77 2.72 26.86
N GLN A 31 5.30 3.50 27.86
CA GLN A 31 5.91 3.60 29.18
C GLN A 31 5.94 2.26 29.90
N ALA A 32 4.83 1.51 29.89
CA ALA A 32 4.76 0.18 30.51
C ALA A 32 5.76 -0.80 29.86
N THR A 33 5.92 -0.75 28.53
CA THR A 33 6.87 -1.61 27.82
C THR A 33 8.32 -1.24 28.14
N LEU A 34 8.64 0.06 28.13
CA LEU A 34 10.00 0.53 28.46
C LEU A 34 10.34 0.25 29.93
N ALA A 35 9.40 0.42 30.86
CA ALA A 35 9.60 0.07 32.25
C ALA A 35 9.85 -1.44 32.44
N ALA A 36 9.13 -2.29 31.72
CA ALA A 36 9.35 -3.73 31.73
C ALA A 36 10.74 -4.10 31.16
N LEU A 37 11.11 -3.49 30.02
CA LEU A 37 12.44 -3.68 29.40
C LEU A 37 13.57 -3.24 30.34
N ASN A 38 13.45 -2.13 31.04
CA ASN A 38 14.49 -1.62 31.93
C ASN A 38 14.67 -2.41 33.21
N ARG A 39 13.67 -3.18 33.64
CA ARG A 39 13.76 -4.05 34.82
C ARG A 39 14.48 -5.37 34.53
N GLN A 40 14.72 -5.71 33.27
CA GLN A 40 15.34 -6.97 32.90
C GLN A 40 16.85 -6.84 32.65
N THR A 41 17.60 -7.86 33.07
CA THR A 41 19.02 -8.02 32.79
C THR A 41 19.31 -9.52 32.56
N PRO A 42 19.69 -9.96 31.35
CA PRO A 42 19.82 -9.17 30.12
C PRO A 42 18.47 -8.65 29.59
N LYS A 43 18.48 -7.56 28.82
CA LYS A 43 17.27 -7.00 28.23
C LYS A 43 16.65 -7.95 27.20
N ASP A 44 15.33 -8.12 27.27
CA ASP A 44 14.59 -8.99 26.33
C ASP A 44 14.35 -8.27 24.99
N PRO A 45 14.88 -8.80 23.87
CA PRO A 45 14.66 -8.23 22.54
C PRO A 45 13.16 -8.08 22.17
N ARG A 46 12.28 -8.96 22.68
CA ARG A 46 10.84 -8.92 22.39
C ARG A 46 10.17 -7.68 22.96
N LEU A 47 10.56 -7.24 24.16
CA LEU A 47 10.06 -5.98 24.74
C LEU A 47 10.59 -4.76 24.01
N ALA A 48 11.86 -4.77 23.57
CA ALA A 48 12.39 -3.71 22.74
C ALA A 48 11.65 -3.59 21.40
N LEU A 49 11.33 -4.72 20.77
CA LEU A 49 10.53 -4.78 19.54
C LEU A 49 9.09 -4.29 19.77
N GLN A 50 8.47 -4.61 20.92
CA GLN A 50 7.14 -4.10 21.28
C GLN A 50 7.15 -2.57 21.46
N ALA A 51 8.12 -2.03 22.19
CA ALA A 51 8.25 -0.59 22.35
C ALA A 51 8.46 0.11 21.00
N ALA A 52 9.36 -0.45 20.18
CA ALA A 52 9.63 0.06 18.84
C ALA A 52 8.39 0.03 17.92
N TYR A 53 7.58 -1.02 18.00
CA TYR A 53 6.32 -1.12 17.26
C TYR A 53 5.33 0.00 17.62
N TYR A 54 5.14 0.26 18.91
CA TYR A 54 4.25 1.33 19.36
C TYR A 54 4.77 2.71 18.97
N LEU A 55 6.07 2.96 19.17
CA LEU A 55 6.71 4.22 18.76
C LEU A 55 6.61 4.45 17.26
N PHE A 56 6.81 3.39 16.46
CA PHE A 56 6.65 3.45 15.00
C PHE A 56 5.22 3.83 14.60
N LEU A 57 4.20 3.23 15.23
CA LEU A 57 2.79 3.54 14.94
C LEU A 57 2.39 4.97 15.41
N MET A 58 3.06 5.49 16.43
CA MET A 58 2.90 6.89 16.88
C MET A 58 3.66 7.89 15.99
N GLY A 59 4.48 7.42 15.03
CA GLY A 59 5.32 8.26 14.19
C GLY A 59 6.62 8.75 14.86
N ASP A 60 6.91 8.33 16.09
CA ASP A 60 8.17 8.67 16.80
C ASP A 60 9.30 7.73 16.36
N LEU A 61 9.76 7.94 15.13
CA LEU A 61 10.80 7.14 14.51
C LEU A 61 12.16 7.33 15.20
N ALA A 62 12.42 8.49 15.78
CA ALA A 62 13.68 8.76 16.47
C ALA A 62 13.81 7.93 17.75
N SER A 63 12.80 7.93 18.60
CA SER A 63 12.76 7.09 19.80
C SER A 63 12.73 5.60 19.46
N CYS A 64 12.00 5.22 18.40
CA CYS A 64 11.99 3.86 17.88
C CYS A 64 13.42 3.38 17.53
N ALA A 65 14.16 4.16 16.74
CA ALA A 65 15.55 3.85 16.37
C ALA A 65 16.47 3.81 17.58
N GLN A 66 16.30 4.72 18.56
CA GLN A 66 17.11 4.75 19.77
C GLN A 66 16.95 3.47 20.62
N VAL A 67 15.72 3.02 20.84
CA VAL A 67 15.44 1.77 21.60
C VAL A 67 16.04 0.57 20.89
N LEU A 68 15.87 0.48 19.56
CA LEU A 68 16.41 -0.63 18.77
C LEU A 68 17.93 -0.61 18.70
N ALA A 69 18.57 0.57 18.58
CA ALA A 69 20.01 0.69 18.56
C ALA A 69 20.65 0.27 19.92
N GLN A 70 19.99 0.61 21.04
CA GLN A 70 20.43 0.14 22.34
C GLN A 70 20.30 -1.39 22.45
N GLN A 71 19.22 -1.96 21.98
CA GLN A 71 19.04 -3.42 22.00
C GLN A 71 20.00 -4.12 21.05
N HIS A 72 20.23 -3.58 19.85
CA HIS A 72 21.16 -4.15 18.87
C HIS A 72 22.62 -4.23 19.43
N ARG A 73 23.06 -3.23 20.19
CA ARG A 73 24.36 -3.30 20.88
C ARG A 73 24.43 -4.44 21.89
N ALA A 74 23.31 -4.78 22.54
CA ALA A 74 23.26 -5.87 23.51
C ALA A 74 23.11 -7.25 22.85
N THR A 75 22.47 -7.31 21.68
CA THR A 75 22.19 -8.55 20.93
C THR A 75 22.43 -8.33 19.44
N PRO A 76 23.71 -8.20 18.99
CA PRO A 76 24.02 -7.83 17.60
C PRO A 76 23.44 -8.79 16.56
N ASP A 77 23.41 -10.10 16.84
CA ASP A 77 22.96 -11.13 15.90
C ASP A 77 21.45 -11.38 15.92
N HIS A 78 20.68 -10.52 16.63
CA HIS A 78 19.24 -10.69 16.67
C HIS A 78 18.59 -10.09 15.40
N VAL A 79 18.23 -10.95 14.45
CA VAL A 79 17.74 -10.60 13.10
C VAL A 79 16.62 -9.56 13.13
N GLU A 80 15.56 -9.75 13.96
CA GLU A 80 14.42 -8.84 14.02
C GLU A 80 14.78 -7.45 14.55
N VAL A 81 15.72 -7.38 15.51
CA VAL A 81 16.21 -6.09 16.05
C VAL A 81 16.99 -5.34 14.97
N ALA A 82 17.94 -6.02 14.30
CA ALA A 82 18.73 -5.43 13.23
C ALA A 82 17.84 -4.98 12.05
N LEU A 83 16.86 -5.80 11.66
CA LEU A 83 15.91 -5.48 10.60
C LEU A 83 15.09 -4.23 10.93
N ASN A 84 14.46 -4.19 12.10
CA ASN A 84 13.62 -3.05 12.49
C ASN A 84 14.44 -1.78 12.71
N LEU A 85 15.70 -1.88 13.17
CA LEU A 85 16.61 -0.74 13.25
C LEU A 85 16.95 -0.21 11.85
N GLY A 86 17.31 -1.08 10.91
CA GLY A 86 17.57 -0.71 9.52
C GLY A 86 16.37 -0.05 8.86
N VAL A 87 15.16 -0.57 9.08
CA VAL A 87 13.90 0.03 8.60
C VAL A 87 13.68 1.42 9.24
N SER A 88 13.94 1.57 10.54
CA SER A 88 13.81 2.85 11.24
C SER A 88 14.80 3.89 10.72
N TYR A 89 16.06 3.52 10.51
CA TYR A 89 17.07 4.41 9.91
C TYR A 89 16.67 4.83 8.49
N ARG A 90 16.24 3.89 7.65
CA ARG A 90 15.70 4.20 6.32
C ARG A 90 14.56 5.22 6.37
N ARG A 91 13.61 5.05 7.29
CA ARG A 91 12.48 5.97 7.47
C ARG A 91 12.93 7.37 7.94
N LEU A 92 14.03 7.46 8.66
CA LEU A 92 14.67 8.72 9.07
C LEU A 92 15.56 9.34 7.98
N GLY A 93 15.68 8.69 6.81
CA GLY A 93 16.58 9.13 5.74
C GLY A 93 18.05 8.80 5.97
N LEU A 94 18.39 8.08 7.03
CA LEU A 94 19.75 7.63 7.39
C LEU A 94 20.09 6.38 6.55
N ASN A 95 20.14 6.55 5.22
CA ASN A 95 20.26 5.43 4.29
C ASN A 95 21.63 4.75 4.39
N ALA A 96 22.70 5.52 4.61
CA ALA A 96 24.05 4.97 4.74
C ALA A 96 24.20 4.08 5.99
N GLU A 97 23.55 4.44 7.07
CA GLU A 97 23.53 3.67 8.33
C GLU A 97 22.60 2.45 8.25
N ALA A 98 21.53 2.53 7.45
CA ALA A 98 20.59 1.44 7.27
C ALA A 98 21.17 0.27 6.46
N VAL A 99 21.97 0.54 5.41
CA VAL A 99 22.51 -0.48 4.51
C VAL A 99 23.29 -1.58 5.26
N PRO A 100 24.30 -1.30 6.10
CA PRO A 100 25.07 -2.36 6.75
C PRO A 100 24.23 -3.24 7.69
N LEU A 101 23.17 -2.70 8.31
CA LEU A 101 22.24 -3.46 9.15
C LEU A 101 21.38 -4.42 8.31
N LEU A 102 20.86 -3.94 7.20
CA LEU A 102 20.05 -4.76 6.29
C LEU A 102 20.89 -5.85 5.61
N GLU A 103 22.12 -5.55 5.23
CA GLU A 103 23.08 -6.54 4.75
C GLU A 103 23.44 -7.58 5.82
N GLN A 104 23.59 -7.16 7.09
CA GLN A 104 23.77 -8.09 8.20
C GLN A 104 22.57 -9.03 8.35
N VAL A 105 21.35 -8.50 8.28
CA VAL A 105 20.13 -9.34 8.30
C VAL A 105 20.20 -10.39 7.20
N LEU A 106 20.58 -10.03 5.97
CA LEU A 106 20.64 -10.96 4.84
C LEU A 106 21.79 -11.97 4.93
N ARG A 107 22.86 -11.65 5.64
CA ARG A 107 23.90 -12.67 5.97
C ARG A 107 23.38 -13.71 6.96
N LEU A 108 22.53 -13.30 7.90
CA LEU A 108 21.93 -14.20 8.90
C LEU A 108 20.71 -14.97 8.36
N ASP A 109 19.90 -14.31 7.54
CA ASP A 109 18.69 -14.88 6.94
C ASP A 109 18.48 -14.35 5.50
N PRO A 110 19.03 -15.04 4.47
CA PRO A 110 18.90 -14.62 3.08
C PRO A 110 17.47 -14.64 2.52
N SER A 111 16.51 -15.21 3.24
CA SER A 111 15.10 -15.26 2.83
C SER A 111 14.29 -14.01 3.23
N ARG A 112 14.89 -13.09 3.98
CA ARG A 112 14.20 -11.91 4.52
C ARG A 112 13.97 -10.84 3.45
N TYR A 113 12.91 -11.01 2.64
CA TYR A 113 12.57 -10.07 1.58
C TYR A 113 12.39 -8.62 2.06
N VAL A 114 11.94 -8.40 3.32
CA VAL A 114 11.80 -7.04 3.90
C VAL A 114 13.15 -6.32 3.98
N ALA A 115 14.25 -7.04 4.20
CA ALA A 115 15.58 -6.45 4.19
C ALA A 115 16.00 -6.03 2.76
N TYR A 116 15.66 -6.83 1.75
CA TYR A 116 15.86 -6.45 0.34
C TYR A 116 14.99 -5.24 -0.07
N ASP A 117 13.74 -5.15 0.41
CA ASP A 117 12.90 -3.96 0.21
C ASP A 117 13.57 -2.70 0.78
N GLY A 118 14.10 -2.81 1.99
CA GLY A 118 14.82 -1.72 2.64
C GLY A 118 16.09 -1.33 1.89
N LEU A 119 16.90 -2.32 1.49
CA LEU A 119 18.13 -2.10 0.72
C LEU A 119 17.85 -1.42 -0.61
N CYS A 120 16.84 -1.87 -1.35
CA CYS A 120 16.46 -1.28 -2.64
C CYS A 120 16.26 0.23 -2.52
N ILE A 121 15.48 0.67 -1.53
CA ILE A 121 15.22 2.09 -1.31
C ILE A 121 16.47 2.84 -0.86
N CYS A 122 17.24 2.30 0.11
CA CYS A 122 18.45 2.94 0.62
C CYS A 122 19.51 3.10 -0.48
N LEU A 123 19.75 2.06 -1.26
CA LEU A 123 20.73 2.05 -2.35
C LEU A 123 20.38 3.06 -3.44
N HIS A 124 19.08 3.14 -3.81
CA HIS A 124 18.62 4.18 -4.74
C HIS A 124 18.90 5.59 -4.21
N HIS A 125 18.55 5.88 -2.95
CA HIS A 125 18.84 7.20 -2.36
C HIS A 125 20.35 7.52 -2.26
N LEU A 126 21.20 6.51 -2.27
CA LEU A 126 22.65 6.64 -2.31
C LEU A 126 23.22 6.69 -3.75
N GLY A 127 22.37 6.69 -4.79
CA GLY A 127 22.77 6.70 -6.20
C GLY A 127 23.30 5.36 -6.72
N ARG A 128 23.07 4.26 -5.97
CA ARG A 128 23.53 2.89 -6.30
C ARG A 128 22.39 2.11 -7.00
N ASP A 129 21.88 2.65 -8.12
CA ASP A 129 20.66 2.16 -8.77
C ASP A 129 20.76 0.72 -9.30
N ALA A 130 21.94 0.29 -9.78
CA ALA A 130 22.13 -1.09 -10.24
C ALA A 130 21.94 -2.09 -9.09
N GLU A 131 22.50 -1.80 -7.93
CA GLU A 131 22.36 -2.64 -6.73
C GLU A 131 20.93 -2.54 -6.15
N ALA A 132 20.30 -1.38 -6.24
CA ALA A 132 18.89 -1.22 -5.89
C ALA A 132 17.97 -2.12 -6.74
N THR A 133 18.21 -2.16 -8.07
CA THR A 133 17.50 -3.04 -9.00
C THR A 133 17.68 -4.51 -8.64
N GLU A 134 18.89 -4.95 -8.32
CA GLU A 134 19.16 -6.32 -7.90
C GLU A 134 18.44 -6.67 -6.60
N ALA A 135 18.52 -5.80 -5.59
CA ALA A 135 17.83 -6.00 -4.32
C ALA A 135 16.31 -6.07 -4.49
N GLY A 136 15.70 -5.15 -5.24
CA GLY A 136 14.26 -5.16 -5.49
C GLY A 136 13.80 -6.38 -6.30
N THR A 137 14.58 -6.79 -7.29
CA THR A 137 14.32 -8.02 -8.06
C THR A 137 14.35 -9.26 -7.15
N ARG A 138 15.32 -9.31 -6.23
CA ARG A 138 15.41 -10.41 -5.26
C ARG A 138 14.23 -10.41 -4.28
N ALA A 139 13.81 -9.24 -3.79
CA ALA A 139 12.62 -9.11 -2.94
C ALA A 139 11.36 -9.65 -3.64
N LEU A 140 11.11 -9.24 -4.89
CA LEU A 140 9.97 -9.71 -5.68
C LEU A 140 10.01 -11.23 -5.91
N ARG A 141 11.19 -11.79 -6.20
CA ARG A 141 11.35 -13.25 -6.38
C ARG A 141 11.01 -13.99 -5.10
N LEU A 142 11.56 -13.61 -3.96
CA LEU A 142 11.28 -14.24 -2.67
C LEU A 142 9.80 -14.15 -2.28
N LYS A 143 9.17 -13.00 -2.49
CA LYS A 143 7.73 -12.83 -2.27
C LYS A 143 6.91 -13.73 -3.20
N HIS A 144 7.32 -13.87 -4.47
CA HIS A 144 6.65 -14.75 -5.43
C HIS A 144 6.76 -16.22 -5.01
N GLU A 145 7.95 -16.67 -4.62
CA GLU A 145 8.21 -18.03 -4.13
C GLU A 145 7.42 -18.33 -2.86
N ALA A 146 7.33 -17.36 -1.94
CA ALA A 146 6.57 -17.49 -0.69
C ALA A 146 5.05 -17.34 -0.87
N SER A 147 4.57 -16.81 -2.00
CA SER A 147 3.16 -16.56 -2.24
C SER A 147 2.37 -17.86 -2.39
N ARG A 148 1.15 -17.87 -1.83
CA ARG A 148 0.24 -19.00 -2.02
C ARG A 148 -0.15 -19.13 -3.49
N GLY A 149 -0.34 -20.37 -3.95
CA GLY A 149 -0.96 -20.63 -5.25
C GLY A 149 -2.43 -20.20 -5.28
N ALA A 150 -3.03 -20.22 -6.46
CA ALA A 150 -4.47 -20.07 -6.58
C ALA A 150 -5.20 -21.20 -5.82
N PRO A 151 -6.44 -20.96 -5.33
CA PRO A 151 -7.27 -22.00 -4.77
C PRO A 151 -7.39 -23.21 -5.72
N ALA A 152 -7.49 -24.42 -5.16
CA ALA A 152 -7.62 -25.63 -5.96
C ALA A 152 -8.80 -25.53 -6.93
N GLY A 153 -8.54 -25.85 -8.22
CA GLY A 153 -9.55 -25.77 -9.27
C GLY A 153 -9.82 -24.39 -9.83
N TRP A 154 -9.31 -23.31 -9.24
CA TRP A 154 -9.46 -21.99 -9.86
C TRP A 154 -8.54 -21.83 -11.07
N ARG A 155 -9.09 -21.29 -12.15
CA ARG A 155 -8.36 -20.89 -13.38
C ARG A 155 -8.98 -19.61 -13.91
N PRO A 156 -8.19 -18.72 -14.55
CA PRO A 156 -8.76 -17.60 -15.29
C PRO A 156 -9.58 -18.13 -16.46
N PRO A 157 -10.57 -17.37 -16.95
CA PRO A 157 -11.28 -17.70 -18.18
C PRO A 157 -10.30 -17.93 -19.35
N THR A 158 -10.63 -18.87 -20.24
CA THR A 158 -9.83 -19.15 -21.44
C THR A 158 -10.13 -18.16 -22.56
N GLU A 159 -11.30 -17.56 -22.53
CA GLU A 159 -11.71 -16.56 -23.51
C GLU A 159 -10.89 -15.28 -23.31
N ARG A 160 -10.50 -14.68 -24.44
CA ARG A 160 -9.85 -13.36 -24.42
C ARG A 160 -10.82 -12.32 -23.82
N PRO A 161 -10.31 -11.40 -22.95
CA PRO A 161 -11.11 -10.30 -22.43
C PRO A 161 -11.72 -9.48 -23.59
N GLN A 162 -13.01 -9.16 -23.48
CA GLN A 162 -13.68 -8.36 -24.51
C GLN A 162 -13.06 -6.96 -24.60
N ALA A 163 -13.03 -6.41 -25.81
CA ALA A 163 -12.63 -5.01 -26.03
C ALA A 163 -13.59 -4.05 -25.28
N LEU A 164 -13.10 -2.87 -24.90
CA LEU A 164 -13.92 -1.88 -24.17
C LEU A 164 -15.22 -1.56 -24.90
N ALA A 165 -15.17 -1.38 -26.21
CA ALA A 165 -16.33 -1.03 -27.05
C ALA A 165 -17.39 -2.14 -27.15
N SER A 166 -17.05 -3.40 -26.88
CA SER A 166 -17.97 -4.55 -26.97
C SER A 166 -18.62 -4.94 -25.64
N GLN A 167 -18.30 -4.25 -24.56
CA GLN A 167 -18.88 -4.50 -23.22
C GLN A 167 -20.23 -3.81 -23.05
N ALA A 168 -21.22 -4.15 -23.89
CA ALA A 168 -22.54 -3.53 -23.86
C ALA A 168 -23.16 -3.60 -22.45
N GLY A 169 -23.56 -2.44 -21.90
CA GLY A 169 -24.22 -2.31 -20.62
C GLY A 169 -23.30 -2.37 -19.39
N LYS A 170 -21.96 -2.55 -19.56
CA LYS A 170 -21.00 -2.49 -18.47
C LYS A 170 -20.17 -1.21 -18.55
N ARG A 171 -19.80 -0.67 -17.38
CA ARG A 171 -18.92 0.48 -17.26
C ARG A 171 -17.51 0.08 -16.85
N ASN A 172 -16.53 0.91 -17.16
CA ASN A 172 -15.17 0.77 -16.66
C ASN A 172 -14.95 1.78 -15.54
N VAL A 173 -14.34 1.37 -14.43
CA VAL A 173 -14.22 2.21 -13.25
C VAL A 173 -12.78 2.35 -12.79
N ILE A 174 -12.44 3.54 -12.25
CA ILE A 174 -11.24 3.80 -11.49
C ILE A 174 -11.69 3.95 -10.04
N SER A 175 -11.34 2.98 -9.20
CA SER A 175 -11.88 2.82 -7.86
C SER A 175 -10.92 3.31 -6.79
N PHE A 176 -11.43 4.15 -5.88
CA PHE A 176 -10.72 4.76 -4.77
C PHE A 176 -11.40 4.47 -3.45
N SER A 177 -10.62 4.32 -2.37
CA SER A 177 -11.11 4.37 -0.99
C SER A 177 -10.80 5.73 -0.38
N LEU A 178 -11.76 6.34 0.32
CA LEU A 178 -11.62 7.66 0.90
C LEU A 178 -12.36 7.73 2.25
N TRP A 179 -11.70 8.18 3.29
CA TRP A 179 -12.26 8.42 4.63
C TRP A 179 -11.55 9.56 5.33
N GLY A 180 -12.24 10.16 6.29
CA GLY A 180 -11.74 11.31 7.04
C GLY A 180 -11.76 12.62 6.23
N GLU A 181 -11.15 13.63 6.81
CA GLU A 181 -11.11 15.00 6.28
C GLU A 181 -9.71 15.40 5.83
N GLY A 182 -8.79 14.46 5.67
CA GLY A 182 -7.40 14.73 5.30
C GLY A 182 -7.30 15.45 3.96
N PRO A 183 -6.77 16.69 3.91
CA PRO A 183 -6.82 17.51 2.69
C PRO A 183 -6.04 16.90 1.53
N ALA A 184 -4.96 16.18 1.76
CA ALA A 184 -4.22 15.50 0.71
C ALA A 184 -5.11 14.50 -0.04
N TYR A 185 -5.87 13.67 0.68
CA TYR A 185 -6.78 12.69 0.10
C TYR A 185 -7.99 13.32 -0.59
N LEU A 186 -8.62 14.34 0.03
CA LEU A 186 -9.76 15.05 -0.59
C LEU A 186 -9.33 15.77 -1.87
N ARG A 187 -8.20 16.49 -1.83
CA ARG A 187 -7.65 17.19 -2.99
C ARG A 187 -7.22 16.22 -4.09
N GLY A 188 -6.62 15.09 -3.71
CA GLY A 188 -6.23 14.04 -4.66
C GLY A 188 -7.43 13.39 -5.33
N ALA A 189 -8.45 13.02 -4.59
CA ALA A 189 -9.71 12.49 -5.12
C ALA A 189 -10.36 13.50 -6.09
N LEU A 190 -10.45 14.78 -5.71
CA LEU A 190 -10.98 15.84 -6.58
C LEU A 190 -10.19 15.95 -7.88
N ARG A 191 -8.84 15.95 -7.81
CA ARG A 191 -8.01 15.98 -9.01
C ARG A 191 -8.25 14.80 -9.92
N ASN A 192 -8.35 13.60 -9.36
CA ASN A 192 -8.62 12.40 -10.13
C ASN A 192 -9.98 12.48 -10.85
N VAL A 193 -11.01 13.00 -10.17
CA VAL A 193 -12.33 13.22 -10.79
C VAL A 193 -12.25 14.22 -11.96
N LEU A 194 -11.54 15.34 -11.77
CA LEU A 194 -11.41 16.39 -12.78
C LEU A 194 -10.57 15.95 -13.99
N LEU A 195 -9.57 15.08 -13.79
CA LEU A 195 -8.65 14.65 -14.87
C LEU A 195 -9.14 13.39 -15.60
N ALA A 196 -10.00 12.58 -14.98
CA ALA A 196 -10.41 11.29 -15.54
C ALA A 196 -11.04 11.41 -16.95
N PRO A 197 -11.89 12.39 -17.30
CA PRO A 197 -12.43 12.51 -18.63
C PRO A 197 -11.38 12.64 -19.74
N ASP A 198 -10.26 13.32 -19.44
CA ASP A 198 -9.19 13.56 -20.40
C ASP A 198 -8.16 12.42 -20.42
N ILE A 199 -7.81 11.86 -19.26
CA ILE A 199 -6.79 10.84 -19.14
C ILE A 199 -7.32 9.43 -19.43
N TYR A 200 -8.55 9.16 -19.03
CA TYR A 200 -9.23 7.87 -19.16
C TYR A 200 -10.62 8.03 -19.79
N PRO A 201 -10.74 8.48 -21.06
CA PRO A 201 -12.04 8.63 -21.71
C PRO A 201 -12.81 7.32 -21.68
N GLY A 202 -14.08 7.39 -21.25
CA GLY A 202 -14.96 6.22 -21.12
C GLY A 202 -14.79 5.42 -19.82
N TRP A 203 -13.98 5.91 -18.87
CA TRP A 203 -13.89 5.38 -17.52
C TRP A 203 -14.57 6.32 -16.52
N THR A 204 -15.20 5.76 -15.50
CA THR A 204 -15.85 6.51 -14.42
C THR A 204 -15.03 6.41 -13.14
N VAL A 205 -14.83 7.53 -12.46
CA VAL A 205 -14.26 7.53 -11.10
C VAL A 205 -15.30 7.03 -10.12
N GLN A 206 -14.97 6.04 -9.31
CA GLN A 206 -15.80 5.50 -8.25
C GLN A 206 -15.10 5.70 -6.90
N CYS A 207 -15.71 6.48 -6.01
CA CYS A 207 -15.19 6.77 -4.67
C CYS A 207 -16.00 6.00 -3.62
N HIS A 208 -15.35 5.08 -2.94
CA HIS A 208 -15.89 4.39 -1.77
C HIS A 208 -15.62 5.24 -0.53
N VAL A 209 -16.67 5.69 0.14
CA VAL A 209 -16.60 6.66 1.24
C VAL A 209 -17.34 6.17 2.47
N ASP A 210 -17.02 6.72 3.67
CA ASP A 210 -17.88 6.63 4.85
C ASP A 210 -18.32 8.02 5.30
N PRO A 211 -19.20 8.13 6.33
CA PRO A 211 -19.71 9.42 6.83
C PRO A 211 -18.63 10.37 7.36
N SER A 212 -17.38 9.94 7.55
CA SER A 212 -16.28 10.82 7.97
C SER A 212 -15.79 11.73 6.84
N VAL A 213 -16.12 11.42 5.57
CA VAL A 213 -15.88 12.33 4.45
C VAL A 213 -16.96 13.42 4.46
N PRO A 214 -16.58 14.72 4.40
CA PRO A 214 -17.55 15.83 4.42
C PRO A 214 -18.66 15.68 3.36
N ALA A 215 -19.90 15.97 3.75
CA ALA A 215 -21.06 15.81 2.87
C ALA A 215 -20.97 16.71 1.63
N ASP A 216 -20.56 17.98 1.82
CA ASP A 216 -20.34 18.94 0.74
C ASP A 216 -19.29 18.49 -0.27
N PHE A 217 -18.25 17.77 0.19
CA PHE A 217 -17.25 17.17 -0.68
C PHE A 217 -17.83 15.98 -1.48
N ARG A 218 -18.59 15.10 -0.83
CA ARG A 218 -19.25 13.96 -1.53
C ARG A 218 -20.19 14.48 -2.62
N ASP A 219 -21.00 15.49 -2.31
CA ASP A 219 -21.89 16.14 -3.26
C ASP A 219 -21.12 16.83 -4.41
N LEU A 220 -19.96 17.42 -4.11
CA LEU A 220 -19.11 18.04 -5.11
C LEU A 220 -18.60 17.02 -6.14
N ILE A 221 -17.96 15.95 -5.69
CA ILE A 221 -17.40 14.96 -6.61
C ILE A 221 -18.50 14.23 -7.41
N GLN A 222 -19.68 14.03 -6.82
CA GLN A 222 -20.83 13.45 -7.52
C GLN A 222 -21.35 14.39 -8.63
N ARG A 223 -21.47 15.69 -8.37
CA ARG A 223 -21.82 16.68 -9.41
C ARG A 223 -20.78 16.75 -10.55
N LEU A 224 -19.52 16.42 -10.25
CA LEU A 224 -18.45 16.35 -11.25
C LEU A 224 -18.39 15.01 -12.00
N GLY A 225 -19.34 14.11 -11.76
CA GLY A 225 -19.48 12.85 -12.49
C GLY A 225 -18.87 11.62 -11.83
N ALA A 226 -18.38 11.72 -10.59
CA ALA A 226 -17.95 10.55 -9.85
C ALA A 226 -19.14 9.75 -9.30
N GLU A 227 -18.99 8.44 -9.25
CA GLU A 227 -19.88 7.57 -8.48
C GLU A 227 -19.44 7.54 -7.02
N VAL A 228 -20.36 7.75 -6.09
CA VAL A 228 -20.12 7.71 -4.65
C VAL A 228 -20.78 6.49 -4.04
N VAL A 229 -19.97 5.55 -3.54
CA VAL A 229 -20.43 4.34 -2.84
C VAL A 229 -20.23 4.52 -1.34
N THR A 230 -21.33 4.57 -0.58
CA THR A 230 -21.28 4.84 0.87
C THR A 230 -21.17 3.55 1.68
N HIS A 231 -20.22 3.52 2.61
CA HIS A 231 -19.99 2.44 3.57
C HIS A 231 -20.43 2.87 4.99
N PRO A 232 -20.76 1.92 5.88
CA PRO A 232 -21.07 2.22 7.29
C PRO A 232 -19.88 2.86 8.00
N ALA A 233 -20.16 3.74 8.96
CA ALA A 233 -19.15 4.30 9.87
C ALA A 233 -18.53 3.23 10.75
N GLY A 234 -17.31 3.49 11.25
CA GLY A 234 -16.64 2.67 12.26
C GLY A 234 -16.06 1.35 11.76
N GLN A 235 -15.96 1.14 10.45
CA GLN A 235 -15.31 -0.06 9.93
C GLN A 235 -13.81 -0.08 10.23
N PRO A 236 -13.20 -1.29 10.41
CA PRO A 236 -11.77 -1.44 10.64
C PRO A 236 -10.94 -0.89 9.48
N LEU A 237 -9.71 -0.44 9.76
CA LEU A 237 -8.81 0.12 8.75
C LEU A 237 -8.59 -0.84 7.56
N ARG A 238 -8.44 -2.15 7.83
CA ARG A 238 -8.28 -3.14 6.75
C ARG A 238 -9.45 -3.18 5.76
N GLU A 239 -10.67 -2.98 6.24
CA GLU A 239 -11.85 -2.93 5.38
C GLU A 239 -11.87 -1.63 4.58
N LYS A 240 -11.59 -0.49 5.25
CA LYS A 240 -11.52 0.82 4.58
C LYS A 240 -10.51 0.85 3.44
N LEU A 241 -9.31 0.32 3.66
CA LEU A 241 -8.27 0.20 2.62
C LEU A 241 -8.74 -0.63 1.42
N CYS A 242 -9.52 -1.68 1.67
CA CYS A 242 -9.95 -2.64 0.65
C CYS A 242 -11.31 -2.33 0.01
N TRP A 243 -12.06 -1.29 0.42
CA TRP A 243 -13.33 -0.94 -0.21
C TRP A 243 -13.24 -0.81 -1.73
N ARG A 244 -12.17 -0.17 -2.22
CA ARG A 244 -11.90 0.01 -3.64
C ARG A 244 -11.76 -1.29 -4.43
N PHE A 245 -11.52 -2.43 -3.77
CA PHE A 245 -11.44 -3.74 -4.41
C PHE A 245 -12.82 -4.31 -4.77
N ALA A 246 -13.90 -3.73 -4.21
CA ALA A 246 -15.27 -4.16 -4.51
C ALA A 246 -15.61 -4.06 -6.00
N ALA A 247 -14.99 -3.14 -6.73
CA ALA A 247 -15.15 -3.01 -8.17
C ALA A 247 -14.80 -4.31 -8.95
N ALA A 248 -13.92 -5.16 -8.39
CA ALA A 248 -13.56 -6.45 -8.99
C ALA A 248 -14.73 -7.45 -9.04
N ASN A 249 -15.71 -7.29 -8.16
CA ASN A 249 -16.87 -8.19 -8.03
C ASN A 249 -18.21 -7.51 -8.38
N ASP A 250 -18.20 -6.26 -8.82
CA ASP A 250 -19.42 -5.56 -9.25
C ASP A 250 -19.86 -6.10 -10.61
N PRO A 251 -21.07 -6.70 -10.72
CA PRO A 251 -21.56 -7.28 -11.97
C PRO A 251 -21.82 -6.25 -13.09
N THR A 252 -21.96 -4.98 -12.75
CA THR A 252 -22.17 -3.87 -13.70
C THR A 252 -20.85 -3.30 -14.23
N VAL A 253 -19.70 -3.73 -13.67
CA VAL A 253 -18.37 -3.31 -14.09
C VAL A 253 -17.80 -4.29 -15.12
N GLY A 254 -17.21 -3.76 -16.18
CA GLY A 254 -16.47 -4.54 -17.17
C GLY A 254 -15.00 -4.66 -16.80
N ARG A 255 -14.35 -3.54 -16.59
CA ARG A 255 -12.95 -3.47 -16.13
C ARG A 255 -12.84 -2.49 -14.96
N PHE A 256 -11.92 -2.74 -14.09
CA PHE A 256 -11.63 -1.87 -12.95
C PHE A 256 -10.14 -1.56 -12.86
N LEU A 257 -9.84 -0.37 -12.36
CA LEU A 257 -8.51 0.03 -11.90
C LEU A 257 -8.64 0.40 -10.43
N VAL A 258 -7.65 0.04 -9.64
CA VAL A 258 -7.56 0.41 -8.23
C VAL A 258 -6.44 1.42 -8.07
N ARG A 259 -6.75 2.57 -7.43
CA ARG A 259 -5.81 3.68 -7.24
C ARG A 259 -5.85 4.21 -5.81
N ASP A 260 -4.76 4.84 -5.38
CA ASP A 260 -4.68 5.58 -4.12
C ASP A 260 -5.18 7.02 -4.33
N ALA A 261 -5.92 7.56 -3.36
CA ALA A 261 -6.53 8.88 -3.51
C ALA A 261 -5.53 10.04 -3.41
N ASP A 262 -4.36 9.82 -2.81
CA ASP A 262 -3.22 10.75 -2.75
C ASP A 262 -2.31 10.69 -3.98
N SER A 263 -2.46 9.67 -4.81
CA SER A 263 -1.84 9.60 -6.15
C SER A 263 -2.74 10.23 -7.20
N VAL A 264 -2.14 10.79 -8.25
CA VAL A 264 -2.90 11.42 -9.34
C VAL A 264 -2.67 10.66 -10.63
N ILE A 265 -3.77 10.26 -11.27
CA ILE A 265 -3.77 9.59 -12.57
C ILE A 265 -3.06 10.44 -13.63
N GLY A 266 -2.36 9.79 -14.55
CA GLY A 266 -1.57 10.46 -15.57
C GLY A 266 -1.45 9.70 -16.88
N THR A 267 -0.96 10.37 -17.90
CA THR A 267 -0.85 9.79 -19.26
C THR A 267 0.05 8.56 -19.33
N ARG A 268 1.12 8.51 -18.53
CA ARG A 268 2.04 7.37 -18.50
C ARG A 268 1.36 6.08 -18.07
N GLU A 269 0.58 6.14 -16.98
CA GLU A 269 -0.18 4.98 -16.54
C GLU A 269 -1.33 4.64 -17.49
N ALA A 270 -1.99 5.65 -18.07
CA ALA A 270 -3.07 5.44 -19.02
C ALA A 270 -2.57 4.69 -20.28
N LEU A 271 -1.38 5.02 -20.78
CA LEU A 271 -0.75 4.29 -21.87
C LEU A 271 -0.43 2.83 -21.51
N ALA A 272 0.02 2.58 -20.27
CA ALA A 272 0.24 1.22 -19.77
C ALA A 272 -1.08 0.44 -19.64
N VAL A 273 -2.13 1.07 -19.13
CA VAL A 273 -3.48 0.51 -19.07
C VAL A 273 -4.02 0.22 -20.45
N GLN A 274 -3.82 1.12 -21.42
CA GLN A 274 -4.27 0.91 -22.80
C GLN A 274 -3.61 -0.35 -23.41
N ARG A 275 -2.31 -0.55 -23.22
CA ARG A 275 -1.64 -1.80 -23.66
C ARG A 275 -2.21 -3.03 -23.01
N TRP A 276 -2.54 -2.97 -21.73
CA TRP A 276 -3.23 -4.07 -21.05
C TRP A 276 -4.62 -4.32 -21.65
N VAL A 277 -5.41 -3.28 -21.89
CA VAL A 277 -6.75 -3.38 -22.48
C VAL A 277 -6.71 -4.08 -23.86
N GLU A 278 -5.66 -3.83 -24.63
CA GLU A 278 -5.43 -4.43 -25.95
C GLU A 278 -4.85 -5.85 -25.90
N SER A 279 -4.36 -6.27 -24.72
CA SER A 279 -3.77 -7.61 -24.54
C SER A 279 -4.83 -8.70 -24.35
N ASP A 280 -4.38 -9.93 -24.23
CA ASP A 280 -5.18 -11.11 -23.86
C ASP A 280 -5.21 -11.36 -22.34
N ARG A 281 -4.67 -10.43 -21.52
CA ARG A 281 -4.53 -10.62 -20.09
C ARG A 281 -5.73 -10.08 -19.30
N HIS A 282 -6.17 -10.85 -18.31
CA HIS A 282 -7.30 -10.47 -17.45
C HIS A 282 -6.93 -9.44 -16.39
N PHE A 283 -5.65 -9.34 -16.03
CA PHE A 283 -5.19 -8.46 -14.96
C PHE A 283 -4.01 -7.60 -15.41
N HIS A 284 -3.82 -6.49 -14.72
CA HIS A 284 -2.75 -5.54 -14.92
C HIS A 284 -2.13 -5.13 -13.58
N VAL A 285 -0.82 -5.09 -13.52
CA VAL A 285 -0.04 -4.63 -12.37
C VAL A 285 1.05 -3.68 -12.85
N MET A 286 1.29 -2.61 -12.09
CA MET A 286 2.32 -1.62 -12.40
C MET A 286 3.30 -1.46 -11.25
N ARG A 287 4.59 -1.28 -11.57
CA ARG A 287 5.68 -0.90 -10.67
C ARG A 287 6.58 0.11 -11.38
N ASP A 288 6.66 1.33 -10.87
CA ASP A 288 7.36 2.44 -11.56
C ASP A 288 8.41 3.15 -10.67
N TRP A 289 8.74 2.56 -9.51
CA TRP A 289 9.70 3.14 -8.58
C TRP A 289 10.41 2.09 -7.72
N TRP A 290 11.55 2.44 -7.13
CA TRP A 290 12.32 1.53 -6.28
C TRP A 290 11.63 1.13 -4.96
N SER A 291 10.64 1.89 -4.51
CA SER A 291 9.78 1.46 -3.38
C SER A 291 8.68 0.47 -3.78
N HIS A 292 8.51 0.21 -5.08
CA HIS A 292 7.46 -0.66 -5.62
C HIS A 292 7.89 -2.12 -5.66
N THR A 293 8.44 -2.60 -4.56
CA THR A 293 8.94 -3.98 -4.42
C THR A 293 7.88 -5.00 -4.01
N ASP A 294 6.58 -4.65 -4.03
CA ASP A 294 5.50 -5.60 -3.80
C ASP A 294 4.98 -6.22 -5.10
N LEU A 295 4.51 -7.48 -5.01
CA LEU A 295 3.96 -8.22 -6.15
C LEU A 295 2.76 -7.51 -6.76
N MET A 296 1.89 -6.96 -5.90
CA MET A 296 0.76 -6.11 -6.25
C MET A 296 0.72 -4.92 -5.30
N LEU A 297 0.97 -3.74 -5.81
CA LEU A 297 0.74 -2.51 -5.05
C LEU A 297 -0.76 -2.24 -4.97
N ALA A 298 -1.25 -1.93 -3.78
CA ALA A 298 -2.68 -1.82 -3.53
C ALA A 298 -3.37 -0.71 -4.35
N GLY A 299 -2.63 0.30 -4.79
CA GLY A 299 -3.10 1.40 -5.64
C GLY A 299 -2.66 1.31 -7.11
N MET A 300 -2.05 0.21 -7.56
CA MET A 300 -1.46 0.14 -8.91
C MET A 300 -1.77 -1.16 -9.64
N TRP A 301 -3.03 -1.59 -9.60
CA TRP A 301 -3.48 -2.77 -10.31
C TRP A 301 -4.89 -2.59 -10.88
N GLY A 302 -5.29 -3.54 -11.70
CA GLY A 302 -6.62 -3.59 -12.26
C GLY A 302 -6.94 -4.96 -12.86
N GLY A 303 -8.16 -5.13 -13.34
CA GLY A 303 -8.59 -6.39 -13.93
C GLY A 303 -9.93 -6.33 -14.62
N VAL A 304 -10.31 -7.46 -15.20
CA VAL A 304 -11.65 -7.72 -15.69
C VAL A 304 -12.52 -8.12 -14.51
N ALA A 305 -13.64 -7.42 -14.31
CA ALA A 305 -14.53 -7.70 -13.19
C ALA A 305 -15.21 -9.07 -13.35
N GLY A 306 -15.49 -9.73 -12.22
CA GLY A 306 -16.12 -11.05 -12.18
C GLY A 306 -15.17 -12.24 -12.40
N VAL A 307 -13.86 -11.99 -12.67
CA VAL A 307 -12.88 -13.08 -12.83
C VAL A 307 -12.38 -13.59 -11.47
N LEU A 308 -12.19 -12.69 -10.51
CA LEU A 308 -11.78 -13.08 -9.15
C LEU A 308 -12.98 -13.53 -8.30
N PRO A 309 -12.77 -14.45 -7.35
CA PRO A 309 -13.75 -14.75 -6.32
C PRO A 309 -14.15 -13.50 -5.51
N ASP A 310 -15.17 -13.59 -4.68
CA ASP A 310 -15.57 -12.52 -3.77
C ASP A 310 -14.39 -12.08 -2.88
N LEU A 311 -13.79 -10.93 -3.22
CA LEU A 311 -12.65 -10.38 -2.51
C LEU A 311 -13.00 -9.96 -1.08
N ALA A 312 -14.23 -9.54 -0.83
CA ALA A 312 -14.67 -9.21 0.53
C ALA A 312 -14.75 -10.47 1.41
N ALA A 313 -15.23 -11.58 0.86
CA ALA A 313 -15.20 -12.87 1.57
C ALA A 313 -13.78 -13.36 1.84
N LEU A 314 -12.89 -13.25 0.85
CA LEU A 314 -11.47 -13.58 1.02
C LEU A 314 -10.80 -12.70 2.09
N LEU A 315 -11.08 -11.39 2.12
CA LEU A 315 -10.54 -10.47 3.12
C LEU A 315 -11.01 -10.82 4.53
N ARG A 316 -12.30 -11.14 4.69
CA ARG A 316 -12.84 -11.60 6.00
C ARG A 316 -12.17 -12.90 6.49
N ALA A 317 -11.83 -13.79 5.58
CA ALA A 317 -11.15 -15.04 5.90
C ALA A 317 -9.63 -14.86 6.11
N TYR A 318 -9.04 -13.80 5.57
CA TYR A 318 -7.60 -13.57 5.63
C TYR A 318 -7.11 -13.35 7.07
N ARG A 319 -6.03 -14.03 7.43
CA ARG A 319 -5.32 -13.87 8.70
C ARG A 319 -3.89 -13.45 8.41
N SER A 320 -3.53 -12.26 8.89
CA SER A 320 -2.16 -11.75 8.76
C SER A 320 -1.20 -12.61 9.60
N PRO A 321 -0.01 -12.92 9.10
CA PRO A 321 1.01 -13.66 9.85
C PRO A 321 1.68 -12.80 10.96
N SER A 322 1.47 -11.50 10.95
CA SER A 322 2.05 -10.54 11.90
C SER A 322 1.02 -9.49 12.35
N ALA A 323 1.41 -8.62 13.29
CA ALA A 323 0.59 -7.48 13.69
C ALA A 323 0.28 -6.58 12.49
N GLU A 324 -0.98 -6.20 12.33
CA GLU A 324 -1.44 -5.43 11.18
C GLU A 324 -0.87 -4.01 11.18
N THR A 325 -0.48 -3.56 10.01
CA THR A 325 -0.03 -2.19 9.74
C THR A 325 -0.92 -1.58 8.66
N PRO A 326 -0.78 -0.29 8.33
CA PRO A 326 -1.49 0.32 7.21
C PRO A 326 -1.24 -0.31 5.83
N ASN A 327 -0.28 -1.25 5.72
CA ASN A 327 -0.01 -2.00 4.48
C ASN A 327 -0.74 -3.35 4.41
N ILE A 328 -1.76 -3.58 5.24
CA ILE A 328 -2.50 -4.84 5.31
C ILE A 328 -3.20 -5.21 3.99
N ASP A 329 -3.60 -4.24 3.21
CA ASP A 329 -4.17 -4.42 1.87
C ASP A 329 -3.15 -5.00 0.89
N GLN A 330 -1.90 -4.56 0.91
CA GLN A 330 -0.83 -5.12 0.09
C GLN A 330 -0.48 -6.56 0.52
N TRP A 331 -0.46 -6.83 1.83
CA TRP A 331 -0.26 -8.20 2.33
C TRP A 331 -1.40 -9.13 1.91
N PHE A 332 -2.64 -8.66 2.00
CA PHE A 332 -3.80 -9.41 1.52
C PHE A 332 -3.69 -9.73 0.02
N LEU A 333 -3.34 -8.74 -0.79
CA LEU A 333 -3.15 -8.93 -2.23
C LEU A 333 -2.05 -9.95 -2.53
N ARG A 334 -0.90 -9.84 -1.88
CA ARG A 334 0.23 -10.77 -2.03
C ARG A 334 -0.15 -12.19 -1.64
N ASP A 335 -0.79 -12.36 -0.48
CA ASP A 335 -0.97 -13.68 0.15
C ASP A 335 -2.23 -14.41 -0.35
N ALA A 336 -3.28 -13.67 -0.72
CA ALA A 336 -4.58 -14.24 -1.04
C ALA A 336 -5.02 -14.05 -2.50
N VAL A 337 -4.46 -13.06 -3.22
CA VAL A 337 -4.94 -12.68 -4.55
C VAL A 337 -3.91 -12.94 -5.65
N TRP A 338 -2.62 -12.68 -5.39
CA TRP A 338 -1.55 -12.80 -6.38
C TRP A 338 -1.49 -14.18 -7.05
N GLY A 339 -1.69 -15.26 -6.31
CA GLY A 339 -1.69 -16.63 -6.86
C GLY A 339 -2.68 -16.84 -8.01
N MET A 340 -3.78 -16.08 -8.03
CA MET A 340 -4.77 -16.05 -9.11
C MET A 340 -4.36 -15.05 -10.19
N VAL A 341 -4.08 -13.82 -9.81
CA VAL A 341 -3.78 -12.71 -10.73
C VAL A 341 -2.60 -13.05 -11.65
N ARG A 342 -1.52 -13.62 -11.13
CA ARG A 342 -0.31 -13.98 -11.90
C ARG A 342 -0.54 -14.92 -13.07
N GLN A 343 -1.65 -15.69 -13.08
CA GLN A 343 -1.94 -16.65 -14.15
C GLN A 343 -2.36 -15.99 -15.47
N SER A 344 -2.85 -14.74 -15.41
CA SER A 344 -3.24 -13.98 -16.61
C SER A 344 -3.03 -12.47 -16.36
N CYS A 345 -1.78 -12.08 -16.11
CA CYS A 345 -1.41 -10.70 -15.75
C CYS A 345 -0.44 -10.11 -16.79
N LEU A 346 -0.70 -8.87 -17.20
CA LEU A 346 0.30 -8.01 -17.81
C LEU A 346 0.95 -7.17 -16.71
N VAL A 347 2.26 -7.24 -16.59
CA VAL A 347 3.03 -6.47 -15.62
C VAL A 347 3.84 -5.41 -16.36
N HIS A 348 3.65 -4.14 -16.01
CA HIS A 348 4.57 -3.07 -16.38
C HIS A 348 5.51 -2.77 -15.21
N ASP A 349 6.81 -2.85 -15.46
CA ASP A 349 7.85 -2.63 -14.46
C ASP A 349 8.97 -1.76 -15.04
N ARG A 350 9.37 -0.73 -14.28
CA ARG A 350 10.45 0.17 -14.68
C ARG A 350 11.80 -0.23 -14.10
N CYS A 351 11.80 -0.76 -12.88
CA CYS A 351 13.02 -0.83 -12.08
C CYS A 351 13.59 -2.25 -11.94
N PHE A 352 12.75 -3.30 -11.99
CA PHE A 352 13.16 -4.63 -11.52
C PHE A 352 13.17 -5.71 -12.60
N HIS A 353 12.52 -5.49 -13.72
CA HIS A 353 12.49 -6.42 -14.87
C HIS A 353 12.25 -7.90 -14.52
N PRO A 354 11.26 -8.24 -13.67
CA PRO A 354 10.94 -9.63 -13.40
C PRO A 354 10.51 -10.33 -14.68
N GLU A 355 10.66 -11.66 -14.72
CA GLU A 355 10.31 -12.47 -15.91
C GLU A 355 8.88 -12.17 -16.40
N GLY A 356 8.73 -11.91 -17.69
CA GLY A 356 7.46 -11.57 -18.32
C GLY A 356 6.97 -10.13 -18.12
N ALA A 357 7.68 -9.30 -17.37
CA ALA A 357 7.36 -7.88 -17.27
C ALA A 357 7.73 -7.11 -18.53
N GLN A 358 6.95 -6.08 -18.82
CA GLN A 358 7.19 -5.15 -19.91
C GLN A 358 7.59 -3.77 -19.38
N PRO A 359 8.43 -3.02 -20.11
CA PRO A 359 8.70 -1.63 -19.77
C PRO A 359 7.44 -0.79 -19.94
N PHE A 360 7.34 0.29 -19.16
CA PHE A 360 6.29 1.28 -19.39
C PHE A 360 6.40 1.87 -20.78
N PRO A 361 5.28 2.16 -21.46
CA PRO A 361 5.30 2.88 -22.71
C PRO A 361 5.75 4.33 -22.51
N GLY A 362 6.43 4.87 -23.52
CA GLY A 362 6.94 6.23 -23.52
C GLY A 362 8.19 6.42 -22.65
N GLU A 363 8.67 7.64 -22.57
CA GLU A 363 9.84 8.00 -21.78
C GLU A 363 9.55 8.03 -20.29
N ALA A 364 10.56 7.67 -19.50
CA ALA A 364 10.48 7.79 -18.05
C ALA A 364 10.44 9.29 -17.67
N PRO A 365 9.59 9.69 -16.69
CA PRO A 365 9.57 11.06 -16.24
C PRO A 365 10.91 11.45 -15.59
N ALA A 366 11.30 12.71 -15.76
CA ALA A 366 12.53 13.23 -15.17
C ALA A 366 12.46 13.25 -13.63
N GLY A 367 13.60 13.05 -12.98
CA GLY A 367 13.75 13.09 -11.52
C GLY A 367 12.99 11.94 -10.84
N ASN A 368 12.46 12.22 -9.65
CA ASN A 368 11.81 11.23 -8.79
C ASN A 368 10.34 10.99 -9.13
N ARG A 369 9.85 11.49 -10.27
CA ARG A 369 8.45 11.31 -10.65
C ARG A 369 8.19 9.88 -11.13
N HIS A 370 7.07 9.32 -10.67
CA HIS A 370 6.65 7.97 -11.01
C HIS A 370 5.12 7.80 -10.86
N VAL A 371 4.58 6.79 -11.48
CA VAL A 371 3.18 6.40 -11.31
C VAL A 371 2.97 5.91 -9.87
N GLY A 372 1.86 6.29 -9.24
CA GLY A 372 1.55 5.94 -7.86
C GLY A 372 2.26 6.81 -6.80
N GLN A 373 2.93 7.90 -7.20
CA GLN A 373 3.56 8.82 -6.28
C GLN A 373 2.51 9.59 -5.45
N ASP A 374 2.79 9.77 -4.14
CA ASP A 374 2.08 10.75 -3.33
C ASP A 374 2.40 12.16 -3.84
N GLU A 375 1.53 12.68 -4.69
CA GLU A 375 1.68 13.98 -5.33
C GLU A 375 1.58 15.13 -4.33
N PHE A 376 0.90 14.94 -3.21
CA PHE A 376 0.70 15.98 -2.20
C PHE A 376 1.91 16.12 -1.29
N ALA A 377 2.57 15.01 -0.92
CA ALA A 377 3.85 15.06 -0.23
C ALA A 377 4.96 15.65 -1.13
N ALA A 378 4.98 15.27 -2.41
CA ALA A 378 6.02 15.70 -3.33
C ALA A 378 5.86 17.13 -3.87
N ARG A 379 4.61 17.64 -3.96
CA ARG A 379 4.30 18.88 -4.69
C ARG A 379 3.17 19.70 -4.08
N ALA A 380 3.10 19.79 -2.75
CA ALA A 380 2.01 20.41 -2.00
C ALA A 380 1.66 21.83 -2.49
N ASP A 381 2.65 22.70 -2.70
CA ASP A 381 2.44 24.09 -3.14
C ASP A 381 1.86 24.17 -4.56
N TRP A 382 2.32 23.29 -5.44
CA TRP A 382 1.80 23.25 -6.81
C TRP A 382 0.36 22.75 -6.82
N GLN A 383 0.05 21.73 -6.02
CA GLN A 383 -1.29 21.18 -5.86
C GLN A 383 -2.25 22.25 -5.31
N ALA A 384 -1.83 22.98 -4.28
CA ALA A 384 -2.63 24.05 -3.70
C ALA A 384 -2.93 25.17 -4.71
N ARG A 385 -1.94 25.59 -5.52
CA ARG A 385 -2.15 26.60 -6.57
C ARG A 385 -3.09 26.11 -7.66
N TRP A 386 -2.92 24.87 -8.13
CA TRP A 386 -3.78 24.30 -9.17
C TRP A 386 -5.23 24.16 -8.71
N LEU A 387 -5.45 23.81 -7.42
CA LEU A 387 -6.77 23.66 -6.80
C LEU A 387 -7.30 24.96 -6.17
N ALA A 388 -6.59 26.10 -6.28
CA ALA A 388 -6.96 27.33 -5.57
C ALA A 388 -8.43 27.76 -5.76
N PRO A 389 -9.03 27.72 -6.98
CA PRO A 389 -10.44 28.05 -7.15
C PRO A 389 -11.37 27.12 -6.39
N TRP A 390 -11.04 25.82 -6.31
CA TRP A 390 -11.83 24.82 -5.61
C TRP A 390 -11.69 24.95 -4.10
N ILE A 391 -10.46 25.22 -3.62
CA ILE A 391 -10.19 25.45 -2.20
C ILE A 391 -10.93 26.70 -1.70
N ALA A 392 -10.99 27.76 -2.50
CA ALA A 392 -11.72 28.96 -2.17
C ALA A 392 -13.24 28.75 -2.10
N ALA A 393 -13.78 27.89 -2.97
CA ALA A 393 -15.22 27.60 -3.03
C ALA A 393 -15.69 26.53 -2.03
N HIS A 394 -14.78 25.66 -1.54
CA HIS A 394 -15.11 24.50 -0.71
C HIS A 394 -14.22 24.45 0.53
N PRO A 395 -14.68 24.93 1.71
CA PRO A 395 -13.89 25.01 2.95
C PRO A 395 -13.31 23.67 3.42
N CYS A 396 -13.95 22.54 3.09
CA CYS A 396 -13.44 21.19 3.41
C CYS A 396 -12.10 20.88 2.73
N LEU A 397 -11.77 21.55 1.62
CA LEU A 397 -10.48 21.41 0.93
C LEU A 397 -9.38 22.33 1.51
N GLY A 398 -9.75 23.34 2.30
CA GLY A 398 -8.85 24.37 2.82
C GLY A 398 -8.29 24.09 4.21
N LYS A 399 -8.74 23.03 4.90
CA LYS A 399 -8.21 22.65 6.22
C LYS A 399 -6.73 22.24 6.07
N PRO A 400 -5.85 22.62 7.02
CA PRO A 400 -4.42 22.27 7.00
C PRO A 400 -4.16 20.77 7.19
#